data_eca121f9eb0d3a248f725d31809793ea
#
_entry.id   eca121f9eb0d3a248f725d31809793ea
#
_cell.length_a   1.000
_cell.length_b   1.000
_cell.length_c   1.000
_cell.angle_alpha   90.00
_cell.angle_beta   90.00
_cell.angle_gamma   90.00
#
_symmetry.space_group_name_H-M   'P 1'
#
loop_
_entity.id
_entity.type
_entity.pdbx_description
1 polymer ?
#
loop_
_entity_poly.entity_id
_entity_poly.type
_entity_poly.pdbx_seq_one_letter_code
_entity_poly.pdbx_strand_id
1 'polypeptide(L)'
;MAKYATGKHAKAISDRSGVEFPYREMVREWNGSFVHVSEFEPKQPQLEPKPISADGIALRNVRTDRTEPATTVRITDDGFETYEAGSRIINVFSPGHGLVSGTTYRFRGPPTISAGSSFTYANPQNFDGITGANIAKSAGYAITTGLYKNDAVVTTDYSTSNYFHFTVDTDTATTGNIKGGGYGC
;
A
#
# COMPACT_ATOMS: atom_id res chain seq x y z
N MET A 1 8.62 67.04 -13.64
CA MET A 1 8.49 65.61 -13.88
C MET A 1 9.35 64.87 -12.84
N ALA A 2 8.72 64.03 -12.04
CA ALA A 2 9.46 63.19 -11.14
C ALA A 2 10.35 62.21 -11.95
N LYS A 3 11.64 62.28 -11.80
CA LYS A 3 12.56 61.32 -12.39
C LYS A 3 12.58 60.07 -11.50
N TYR A 4 11.97 59.00 -11.95
CA TYR A 4 12.10 57.71 -11.30
C TYR A 4 13.49 57.17 -11.57
N ALA A 5 14.18 56.74 -10.48
CA ALA A 5 15.46 56.08 -10.60
C ALA A 5 15.22 54.68 -11.20
N THR A 6 15.95 54.37 -12.28
CA THR A 6 15.85 53.09 -13.01
C THR A 6 17.20 52.42 -13.10
N GLY A 7 17.18 51.09 -13.18
CA GLY A 7 18.39 50.28 -13.34
C GLY A 7 19.40 50.44 -12.18
N LYS A 8 20.62 50.80 -12.48
CA LYS A 8 21.73 50.92 -11.49
C LYS A 8 21.55 52.04 -10.44
N HIS A 9 20.64 52.95 -10.66
CA HIS A 9 20.31 54.06 -9.76
C HIS A 9 19.01 53.83 -8.99
N ALA A 10 18.40 52.69 -9.14
CA ALA A 10 17.22 52.31 -8.38
C ALA A 10 17.57 52.19 -6.92
N LYS A 11 16.65 52.57 -6.05
CA LYS A 11 16.76 52.46 -4.60
C LYS A 11 15.63 51.60 -4.06
N ALA A 12 15.86 50.97 -2.92
CA ALA A 12 14.88 50.20 -2.18
C ALA A 12 14.98 50.53 -0.67
N ILE A 13 13.90 50.28 0.04
CA ILE A 13 13.84 50.48 1.49
C ILE A 13 14.16 49.14 2.15
N SER A 14 15.05 49.17 3.14
CA SER A 14 15.37 48.01 3.95
C SER A 14 14.19 47.68 4.87
N ASP A 15 13.79 46.41 4.90
CA ASP A 15 12.71 45.94 5.80
C ASP A 15 13.12 45.99 7.28
N ARG A 16 14.41 46.11 7.57
CA ARG A 16 14.92 46.15 8.96
C ARG A 16 14.99 47.58 9.51
N SER A 17 15.64 48.47 8.82
CA SER A 17 15.85 49.85 9.28
C SER A 17 14.84 50.87 8.74
N GLY A 18 14.13 50.51 7.65
CA GLY A 18 13.27 51.45 6.95
C GLY A 18 14.04 52.54 6.16
N VAL A 19 15.37 52.42 6.08
CA VAL A 19 16.24 53.38 5.36
C VAL A 19 16.35 53.01 3.89
N GLU A 20 16.49 54.02 3.05
CA GLU A 20 16.63 53.88 1.62
C GLU A 20 18.07 53.61 1.20
N PHE A 21 18.33 52.49 0.53
CA PHE A 21 19.63 52.04 0.05
C PHE A 21 19.65 51.78 -1.47
N PRO A 22 20.82 51.75 -2.12
CA PRO A 22 20.92 51.34 -3.51
C PRO A 22 20.40 49.90 -3.69
N TYR A 23 19.51 49.70 -4.66
CA TYR A 23 18.90 48.37 -4.90
C TYR A 23 19.92 47.25 -5.12
N ARG A 24 21.09 47.57 -5.68
CA ARG A 24 22.18 46.61 -5.96
C ARG A 24 22.84 46.07 -4.72
N GLU A 25 22.74 46.79 -3.59
CA GLU A 25 23.34 46.44 -2.31
C GLU A 25 22.36 45.77 -1.39
N MET A 26 21.14 45.50 -1.91
CA MET A 26 20.10 44.83 -1.16
C MET A 26 20.19 43.33 -1.36
N VAL A 27 20.02 42.57 -0.28
CA VAL A 27 20.05 41.12 -0.22
C VAL A 27 18.82 40.58 0.49
N ARG A 28 18.41 39.37 0.14
CA ARG A 28 17.30 38.72 0.84
C ARG A 28 17.83 37.81 1.94
N GLU A 29 17.33 37.99 3.14
CA GLU A 29 17.66 37.15 4.29
C GLU A 29 16.90 35.79 4.25
N TRP A 30 17.30 34.90 5.13
CA TRP A 30 16.71 33.57 5.30
C TRP A 30 15.22 33.59 5.70
N ASN A 31 14.76 34.64 6.37
CA ASN A 31 13.37 34.86 6.76
C ASN A 31 12.51 35.50 5.64
N GLY A 32 13.14 35.86 4.52
CA GLY A 32 12.52 36.51 3.38
C GLY A 32 12.58 38.03 3.38
N SER A 33 13.09 38.67 4.43
CA SER A 33 13.27 40.12 4.52
C SER A 33 14.27 40.62 3.49
N PHE A 34 14.01 41.79 2.92
CA PHE A 34 14.87 42.43 1.93
C PHE A 34 15.65 43.56 2.59
N VAL A 35 16.93 43.34 2.86
CA VAL A 35 17.77 44.23 3.68
C VAL A 35 19.04 44.65 2.95
N HIS A 36 19.67 45.73 3.42
CA HIS A 36 20.99 46.12 2.92
C HIS A 36 22.07 45.15 3.40
N VAL A 37 23.14 44.97 2.63
CA VAL A 37 24.28 44.07 2.97
C VAL A 37 24.85 44.35 4.37
N SER A 38 24.90 45.62 4.79
CA SER A 38 25.42 45.99 6.12
C SER A 38 24.48 45.52 7.26
N GLU A 39 23.24 45.23 6.99
CA GLU A 39 22.23 44.80 7.96
C GLU A 39 21.95 43.30 7.86
N PHE A 40 22.61 42.62 6.93
CA PHE A 40 22.39 41.19 6.65
C PHE A 40 22.82 40.32 7.84
N GLU A 41 21.92 39.47 8.30
CA GLU A 41 22.19 38.44 9.28
C GLU A 41 22.07 37.03 8.68
N PRO A 42 23.12 36.22 8.81
CA PRO A 42 23.03 34.82 8.40
C PRO A 42 22.09 34.07 9.32
N LYS A 43 21.46 33.04 8.77
CA LYS A 43 20.60 32.15 9.56
C LYS A 43 21.39 31.47 10.68
N GLN A 44 20.86 31.56 11.90
CA GLN A 44 21.49 30.90 13.05
C GLN A 44 21.53 29.39 12.86
N PRO A 45 22.67 28.72 13.07
CA PRO A 45 22.79 27.29 12.90
C PRO A 45 21.84 26.45 13.76
N GLN A 46 21.39 27.02 14.87
CA GLN A 46 20.42 26.35 15.75
C GLN A 46 19.02 26.22 15.14
N LEU A 47 18.68 27.05 14.17
CA LEU A 47 17.39 27.00 13.44
C LEU A 47 17.39 25.93 12.34
N GLU A 48 18.53 25.33 12.06
CA GLU A 48 18.62 24.18 11.18
C GLU A 48 18.64 22.90 12.00
N PRO A 49 17.69 22.00 11.79
CA PRO A 49 17.74 20.71 12.46
C PRO A 49 19.06 20.01 12.09
N LYS A 50 19.83 19.64 13.10
CA LYS A 50 21.05 18.85 12.86
C LYS A 50 20.67 17.54 12.18
N PRO A 51 21.31 17.18 11.06
CA PRO A 51 21.10 15.88 10.46
C PRO A 51 21.55 14.82 11.48
N ILE A 52 20.60 14.03 11.98
CA ILE A 52 20.89 12.92 12.86
C ILE A 52 21.33 11.77 11.95
N SER A 53 22.63 11.49 11.93
CA SER A 53 23.22 10.47 11.07
C SER A 53 22.78 9.05 11.37
N ALA A 54 22.12 8.81 12.49
CA ALA A 54 21.62 7.51 12.93
C ALA A 54 20.10 7.36 12.79
N ASP A 55 19.38 8.40 12.35
CA ASP A 55 17.94 8.34 12.19
C ASP A 55 17.58 7.95 10.75
N GLY A 56 17.28 6.67 10.58
CA GLY A 56 16.80 6.13 9.31
C GLY A 56 15.44 6.68 8.85
N ILE A 57 14.75 7.44 9.70
CA ILE A 57 13.45 8.05 9.39
C ILE A 57 13.64 9.43 8.73
N ALA A 58 14.74 10.12 9.02
CA ALA A 58 15.03 11.47 8.48
C ALA A 58 15.67 11.43 7.08
N LEU A 59 15.12 10.67 6.19
CA LEU A 59 15.64 10.56 4.82
C LEU A 59 15.14 11.73 3.97
N ARG A 60 16.06 12.58 3.50
CA ARG A 60 15.77 13.57 2.46
C ARG A 60 15.74 12.91 1.10
N ASN A 61 14.70 13.17 0.31
CA ASN A 61 14.56 12.69 -1.08
C ASN A 61 14.62 11.16 -1.22
N VAL A 62 13.97 10.46 -0.32
CA VAL A 62 13.89 9.00 -0.39
C VAL A 62 13.09 8.60 -1.62
N ARG A 63 13.77 7.95 -2.53
CA ARG A 63 13.17 7.15 -3.59
C ARG A 63 13.55 5.70 -3.33
N THR A 64 13.01 5.15 -2.27
CA THR A 64 13.14 3.73 -2.03
C THR A 64 12.32 3.00 -3.08
N ASP A 65 12.97 2.15 -3.81
CA ASP A 65 12.28 1.10 -4.55
C ASP A 65 11.69 0.16 -3.49
N ARG A 66 10.38 0.29 -3.29
CA ARG A 66 9.67 -0.54 -2.33
C ARG A 66 9.30 -1.84 -3.04
N THR A 67 10.25 -2.71 -3.17
CA THR A 67 9.99 -4.12 -3.46
C THR A 67 9.44 -4.76 -2.18
N GLU A 68 8.18 -4.57 -1.91
CA GLU A 68 7.50 -5.50 -1.02
C GLU A 68 7.42 -6.83 -1.75
N PRO A 69 7.99 -7.90 -1.20
CA PRO A 69 7.71 -9.20 -1.75
C PRO A 69 6.20 -9.38 -1.72
N ALA A 70 5.60 -9.68 -2.86
CA ALA A 70 4.19 -10.01 -2.98
C ALA A 70 3.92 -11.34 -2.27
N THR A 71 3.91 -11.31 -0.95
CA THR A 71 3.85 -12.51 -0.11
C THR A 71 2.44 -12.92 0.23
N THR A 72 1.47 -12.03 0.07
CA THR A 72 0.07 -12.33 0.36
C THR A 72 -0.84 -11.58 -0.59
N VAL A 73 -1.63 -12.31 -1.34
CA VAL A 73 -2.78 -11.78 -2.07
C VAL A 73 -3.95 -11.78 -1.09
N ARG A 74 -4.49 -10.61 -0.81
CA ARG A 74 -5.67 -10.49 0.05
C ARG A 74 -6.92 -10.83 -0.76
N ILE A 75 -7.67 -11.81 -0.30
CA ILE A 75 -8.98 -12.17 -0.86
C ILE A 75 -10.02 -11.18 -0.33
N THR A 76 -10.96 -10.79 -1.17
CA THR A 76 -12.09 -9.93 -0.79
C THR A 76 -13.01 -10.63 0.21
N ASP A 77 -13.75 -9.85 0.99
CA ASP A 77 -14.81 -10.39 1.86
C ASP A 77 -15.80 -11.16 0.98
N ASP A 78 -16.23 -12.35 1.46
CA ASP A 78 -17.07 -13.28 0.71
C ASP A 78 -16.50 -13.71 -0.66
N GLY A 79 -15.17 -13.73 -0.76
CA GLY A 79 -14.47 -14.10 -2.01
C GLY A 79 -14.54 -15.58 -2.37
N PHE A 80 -14.89 -16.45 -1.44
CA PHE A 80 -15.09 -17.89 -1.70
C PHE A 80 -16.52 -18.16 -2.12
N GLU A 81 -16.68 -19.11 -3.04
CA GLU A 81 -17.99 -19.59 -3.50
C GLU A 81 -17.93 -21.11 -3.68
N THR A 82 -18.83 -21.85 -3.03
CA THR A 82 -18.96 -23.28 -3.25
C THR A 82 -19.59 -23.55 -4.60
N TYR A 83 -19.16 -24.63 -5.27
CA TYR A 83 -19.66 -24.94 -6.60
C TYR A 83 -21.10 -25.47 -6.56
N GLU A 84 -21.32 -26.65 -6.00
CA GLU A 84 -22.63 -27.29 -5.88
C GLU A 84 -22.72 -28.13 -4.61
N ALA A 85 -23.92 -28.51 -4.19
CA ALA A 85 -24.11 -29.37 -3.04
C ALA A 85 -23.35 -30.71 -3.19
N GLY A 86 -22.62 -31.10 -2.16
CA GLY A 86 -21.78 -32.29 -2.16
C GLY A 86 -20.41 -32.10 -2.84
N SER A 87 -20.16 -30.96 -3.48
CA SER A 87 -18.88 -30.66 -4.10
C SER A 87 -17.82 -30.23 -3.06
N ARG A 88 -16.57 -30.51 -3.36
CA ARG A 88 -15.39 -30.07 -2.62
C ARG A 88 -14.68 -28.91 -3.29
N ILE A 89 -15.22 -28.40 -4.40
CA ILE A 89 -14.60 -27.36 -5.18
C ILE A 89 -15.03 -25.99 -4.64
N ILE A 90 -14.05 -25.14 -4.40
CA ILE A 90 -14.22 -23.75 -4.01
C ILE A 90 -13.70 -22.87 -5.12
N ASN A 91 -14.57 -22.03 -5.65
CA ASN A 91 -14.21 -20.93 -6.53
C ASN A 91 -13.80 -19.71 -5.68
N VAL A 92 -12.81 -18.97 -6.13
CA VAL A 92 -12.33 -17.79 -5.43
C VAL A 92 -12.32 -16.61 -6.38
N PHE A 93 -12.92 -15.53 -5.93
CA PHE A 93 -12.86 -14.24 -6.60
C PHE A 93 -11.75 -13.39 -5.97
N SER A 94 -10.73 -13.07 -6.76
CA SER A 94 -9.61 -12.23 -6.37
C SER A 94 -9.09 -11.48 -7.58
N PRO A 95 -9.56 -10.25 -7.83
CA PRO A 95 -9.20 -9.49 -9.02
C PRO A 95 -7.69 -9.25 -9.13
N GLY A 96 -7.14 -9.56 -10.30
CA GLY A 96 -5.72 -9.33 -10.57
C GLY A 96 -4.77 -10.14 -9.71
N HIS A 97 -5.16 -11.35 -9.29
CA HIS A 97 -4.43 -12.15 -8.31
C HIS A 97 -2.99 -12.55 -8.72
N GLY A 98 -2.67 -12.57 -10.00
CA GLY A 98 -1.33 -12.94 -10.49
C GLY A 98 -0.87 -14.35 -10.14
N LEU A 99 -1.76 -15.21 -9.63
CA LEU A 99 -1.45 -16.59 -9.24
C LEU A 99 -1.29 -17.49 -10.46
N VAL A 100 -0.44 -18.51 -10.32
CA VAL A 100 -0.13 -19.44 -11.42
C VAL A 100 -0.81 -20.78 -11.18
N SER A 101 -1.51 -21.30 -12.20
CA SER A 101 -2.17 -22.61 -12.16
C SER A 101 -1.14 -23.73 -11.90
N GLY A 102 -1.52 -24.69 -11.07
CA GLY A 102 -0.67 -25.81 -10.65
C GLY A 102 0.27 -25.50 -9.47
N THR A 103 0.36 -24.24 -9.09
CA THR A 103 1.16 -23.85 -7.91
C THR A 103 0.35 -24.03 -6.63
N THR A 104 1.02 -24.42 -5.55
CA THR A 104 0.37 -24.61 -4.25
C THR A 104 0.37 -23.33 -3.43
N TYR A 105 -0.81 -22.92 -2.99
CA TYR A 105 -1.02 -21.75 -2.14
C TYR A 105 -1.67 -22.14 -0.81
N ARG A 106 -1.36 -21.38 0.23
CA ARG A 106 -1.94 -21.55 1.56
C ARG A 106 -2.90 -20.40 1.84
N PHE A 107 -4.09 -20.77 2.29
CA PHE A 107 -5.09 -19.80 2.76
C PHE A 107 -4.95 -19.61 4.26
N ARG A 108 -5.05 -18.37 4.72
CA ARG A 108 -4.97 -17.99 6.13
C ARG A 108 -6.05 -16.97 6.42
N GLY A 109 -6.59 -16.99 7.60
CA GLY A 109 -7.49 -15.95 8.09
C GLY A 109 -6.72 -14.71 8.59
N PRO A 110 -7.44 -13.78 9.23
CA PRO A 110 -6.84 -12.54 9.70
C PRO A 110 -5.69 -12.78 10.67
N PRO A 111 -4.63 -11.96 10.61
CA PRO A 111 -3.53 -12.04 11.54
C PRO A 111 -3.98 -11.58 12.94
N THR A 112 -3.54 -12.28 13.95
CA THR A 112 -3.64 -11.84 15.34
C THR A 112 -2.25 -11.57 15.89
N ILE A 113 -2.10 -10.48 16.62
CA ILE A 113 -0.83 -10.12 17.28
C ILE A 113 -0.91 -10.64 18.71
N SER A 114 -0.10 -11.63 19.03
CA SER A 114 0.09 -12.08 20.40
C SER A 114 1.08 -11.18 21.13
N ALA A 115 0.87 -10.95 22.43
CA ALA A 115 1.82 -10.24 23.27
C ALA A 115 3.19 -10.93 23.18
N GLY A 116 4.18 -10.22 22.60
CA GLY A 116 5.52 -10.77 22.36
C GLY A 116 5.98 -10.79 20.90
N SER A 117 5.30 -10.07 20.01
CA SER A 117 5.68 -9.90 18.59
C SER A 117 5.60 -11.15 17.71
N SER A 118 4.82 -12.15 18.11
CA SER A 118 4.54 -13.30 17.25
C SER A 118 3.23 -13.09 16.49
N PHE A 119 3.30 -13.16 15.16
CA PHE A 119 2.10 -13.16 14.32
C PHE A 119 1.55 -14.58 14.23
N THR A 120 0.31 -14.73 14.64
CA THR A 120 -0.47 -15.94 14.40
C THR A 120 -1.62 -15.60 13.44
N TYR A 121 -1.95 -16.55 12.57
CA TYR A 121 -3.06 -16.37 11.64
C TYR A 121 -4.22 -17.25 12.11
N ALA A 122 -5.40 -16.66 12.16
CA ALA A 122 -6.62 -17.42 12.35
C ALA A 122 -6.89 -18.34 11.14
N ASN A 123 -7.83 -19.26 11.29
CA ASN A 123 -8.35 -19.96 10.13
C ASN A 123 -9.34 -19.05 9.37
N PRO A 124 -9.51 -19.25 8.06
CA PRO A 124 -10.64 -18.70 7.32
C PRO A 124 -11.97 -19.00 8.00
N GLN A 125 -13.00 -18.23 7.70
CA GLN A 125 -14.34 -18.49 8.22
C GLN A 125 -14.92 -19.80 7.66
N ASN A 126 -15.74 -20.46 8.46
CA ASN A 126 -16.53 -21.59 8.00
C ASN A 126 -17.67 -21.07 7.11
N PHE A 127 -17.95 -21.75 6.02
CA PHE A 127 -19.09 -21.42 5.15
C PHE A 127 -19.59 -22.68 4.43
N ASP A 128 -20.89 -22.75 4.22
CA ASP A 128 -21.58 -23.82 3.48
C ASP A 128 -21.10 -25.26 3.80
N GLY A 129 -20.89 -25.57 5.06
CA GLY A 129 -20.42 -26.90 5.51
C GLY A 129 -18.92 -27.12 5.43
N ILE A 130 -18.17 -26.20 4.83
CA ILE A 130 -16.72 -26.27 4.75
C ILE A 130 -16.11 -25.53 5.94
N THR A 131 -15.21 -26.20 6.64
CA THR A 131 -14.55 -25.61 7.81
C THR A 131 -13.31 -24.82 7.40
N GLY A 132 -13.13 -23.66 8.01
CA GLY A 132 -11.94 -22.83 7.77
C GLY A 132 -10.63 -23.54 8.11
N ALA A 133 -10.67 -24.48 9.05
CA ALA A 133 -9.50 -25.30 9.38
C ALA A 133 -9.04 -26.18 8.20
N ASN A 134 -9.98 -26.71 7.44
CA ASN A 134 -9.68 -27.49 6.24
C ASN A 134 -9.19 -26.60 5.09
N ILE A 135 -9.70 -25.38 4.96
CA ILE A 135 -9.20 -24.40 4.00
C ILE A 135 -7.77 -23.96 4.35
N ALA A 136 -7.48 -23.77 5.64
CA ALA A 136 -6.17 -23.33 6.15
C ALA A 136 -5.08 -24.41 6.14
N LYS A 137 -5.24 -25.48 5.37
CA LYS A 137 -4.31 -26.60 5.30
C LYS A 137 -2.85 -26.16 5.22
N SER A 138 -2.01 -26.70 6.12
CA SER A 138 -0.60 -26.31 6.23
C SER A 138 0.21 -26.55 4.96
N ALA A 139 -0.09 -27.63 4.25
CA ALA A 139 0.54 -27.96 2.98
C ALA A 139 0.04 -27.08 1.81
N GLY A 140 -1.09 -26.40 1.99
CA GLY A 140 -1.76 -25.63 0.94
C GLY A 140 -2.52 -26.50 -0.07
N TYR A 141 -3.10 -25.84 -1.05
CA TYR A 141 -3.85 -26.45 -2.16
C TYR A 141 -3.26 -26.01 -3.49
N ALA A 142 -3.14 -26.97 -4.42
CA ALA A 142 -2.87 -26.63 -5.81
C ALA A 142 -4.09 -25.93 -6.39
N ILE A 143 -3.92 -24.77 -6.99
CA ILE A 143 -4.99 -24.01 -7.62
C ILE A 143 -5.01 -24.21 -9.11
N THR A 144 -6.18 -23.99 -9.70
CA THR A 144 -6.35 -23.83 -11.14
C THR A 144 -6.97 -22.47 -11.40
N THR A 145 -6.39 -21.70 -12.32
CA THR A 145 -6.89 -20.36 -12.69
C THR A 145 -8.18 -20.47 -13.50
N GLY A 146 -9.09 -19.54 -13.25
CA GLY A 146 -10.43 -19.51 -13.84
C GLY A 146 -11.51 -20.06 -12.92
N LEU A 147 -12.76 -19.75 -13.26
CA LEU A 147 -13.94 -20.24 -12.55
C LEU A 147 -14.21 -21.69 -12.92
N TYR A 148 -14.50 -22.54 -11.94
CA TYR A 148 -14.98 -23.89 -12.19
C TYR A 148 -16.52 -23.89 -12.31
N LYS A 149 -17.03 -24.43 -13.40
CA LYS A 149 -18.48 -24.56 -13.63
C LYS A 149 -18.78 -25.74 -14.55
N ASN A 150 -19.68 -26.65 -14.14
CA ASN A 150 -20.22 -27.75 -14.92
C ASN A 150 -19.17 -28.47 -15.79
N ASP A 151 -18.30 -29.23 -15.19
CA ASP A 151 -17.26 -30.06 -15.81
C ASP A 151 -16.22 -29.34 -16.67
N ALA A 152 -16.25 -28.02 -16.71
CA ALA A 152 -15.30 -27.24 -17.49
C ALA A 152 -14.81 -26.03 -16.65
N VAL A 153 -13.54 -25.73 -16.80
CA VAL A 153 -12.99 -24.43 -16.36
C VAL A 153 -13.50 -23.38 -17.35
N VAL A 154 -14.32 -22.45 -16.86
CA VAL A 154 -14.82 -21.35 -17.68
C VAL A 154 -13.77 -20.26 -17.74
N THR A 155 -13.17 -20.10 -18.92
CA THR A 155 -12.07 -19.13 -19.13
C THR A 155 -12.51 -17.87 -19.88
N THR A 156 -13.72 -17.85 -20.46
CA THR A 156 -14.14 -16.79 -21.36
C THR A 156 -14.94 -15.68 -20.69
N ASP A 157 -15.86 -16.03 -19.79
CA ASP A 157 -16.72 -15.03 -19.10
C ASP A 157 -16.14 -14.55 -17.78
N TYR A 158 -15.27 -15.37 -17.18
CA TYR A 158 -14.61 -15.08 -15.92
C TYR A 158 -13.10 -15.17 -16.12
N SER A 159 -12.48 -14.03 -16.24
CA SER A 159 -11.05 -13.90 -16.49
C SER A 159 -10.22 -14.78 -15.57
N THR A 160 -9.29 -15.54 -16.13
CA THR A 160 -8.30 -16.31 -15.37
C THR A 160 -7.44 -15.45 -14.46
N SER A 161 -7.44 -14.13 -14.67
CA SER A 161 -6.78 -13.15 -13.79
C SER A 161 -7.62 -12.76 -12.58
N ASN A 162 -8.93 -13.05 -12.56
CA ASN A 162 -9.85 -12.63 -11.51
C ASN A 162 -10.43 -13.79 -10.71
N TYR A 163 -10.36 -15.00 -11.23
CA TYR A 163 -10.90 -16.18 -10.58
C TYR A 163 -9.88 -17.32 -10.59
N PHE A 164 -9.91 -18.10 -9.54
CA PHE A 164 -9.25 -19.40 -9.47
C PHE A 164 -10.10 -20.35 -8.63
N HIS A 165 -9.81 -21.64 -8.67
CA HIS A 165 -10.48 -22.63 -7.86
C HIS A 165 -9.51 -23.64 -7.30
N PHE A 166 -9.93 -24.31 -6.25
CA PHE A 166 -9.20 -25.41 -5.63
C PHE A 166 -10.17 -26.42 -5.03
N THR A 167 -9.67 -27.61 -4.70
CA THR A 167 -10.49 -28.68 -4.13
C THR A 167 -10.04 -28.97 -2.72
N VAL A 168 -10.93 -28.86 -1.74
CA VAL A 168 -10.66 -29.23 -0.34
C VAL A 168 -10.65 -30.76 -0.17
N ASP A 169 -9.90 -31.24 0.83
CA ASP A 169 -9.64 -32.67 0.98
C ASP A 169 -10.85 -33.46 1.49
N THR A 170 -11.58 -32.93 2.45
CA THR A 170 -12.57 -33.70 3.24
C THR A 170 -13.96 -33.13 3.27
N ASP A 171 -14.08 -31.81 3.44
CA ASP A 171 -15.40 -31.16 3.59
C ASP A 171 -16.09 -31.04 2.23
N THR A 172 -17.42 -31.09 2.26
CA THR A 172 -18.27 -30.89 1.09
C THR A 172 -19.24 -29.75 1.34
N ALA A 173 -19.59 -29.03 0.29
CA ALA A 173 -20.61 -28.00 0.32
C ALA A 173 -21.96 -28.61 0.72
N THR A 174 -22.66 -27.97 1.64
CA THR A 174 -24.01 -28.41 2.05
C THR A 174 -25.05 -27.99 1.03
N THR A 175 -25.00 -26.76 0.58
CA THR A 175 -26.03 -26.18 -0.32
C THR A 175 -25.50 -25.96 -1.73
N GLY A 176 -24.26 -25.51 -1.86
CA GLY A 176 -23.65 -25.09 -3.12
C GLY A 176 -24.07 -23.69 -3.58
N ASN A 177 -23.26 -23.08 -4.41
CA ASN A 177 -23.42 -21.72 -4.90
C ASN A 177 -23.61 -20.68 -3.78
N ILE A 178 -23.01 -20.94 -2.63
CA ILE A 178 -23.01 -20.04 -1.49
C ILE A 178 -21.70 -19.27 -1.46
N LYS A 179 -21.79 -17.95 -1.36
CA LYS A 179 -20.66 -17.07 -1.13
C LYS A 179 -20.39 -16.91 0.36
N GLY A 180 -19.14 -16.85 0.74
CA GLY A 180 -18.75 -16.68 2.12
C GLY A 180 -17.26 -16.83 2.31
N GLY A 181 -16.81 -16.82 3.54
CA GLY A 181 -15.39 -16.94 3.84
C GLY A 181 -14.53 -15.80 3.26
N GLY A 182 -13.27 -16.03 3.11
CA GLY A 182 -12.37 -15.04 2.52
C GLY A 182 -12.05 -13.83 3.37
N TYR A 183 -12.75 -13.61 4.48
CA TYR A 183 -12.48 -12.49 5.38
C TYR A 183 -11.07 -12.59 5.96
N GLY A 184 -10.20 -11.64 5.55
CA GLY A 184 -8.82 -11.59 6.03
C GLY A 184 -7.89 -12.68 5.45
N CYS A 185 -8.33 -13.43 4.42
CA CYS A 185 -7.48 -14.37 3.69
C CYS A 185 -6.55 -13.65 2.70
#